data_ea54d43741eb4dbb8ecfc4d2b02aa2c1
#
_entry.id   ea54d43741eb4dbb8ecfc4d2b02aa2c1
#
_cell.length_a   1.000
_cell.length_b   1.000
_cell.length_c   1.000
_cell.angle_alpha   90.00
_cell.angle_beta   90.00
_cell.angle_gamma   90.00
#
_symmetry.space_group_name_H-M   'P 1'
#
loop_
_entity.id
_entity.type
_entity.pdbx_description
1 polymer ?
#
loop_
_entity_poly.entity_id
_entity_poly.type
_entity_poly.pdbx_seq_one_letter_code
_entity_poly.pdbx_strand_id
1 'polypeptide(L)'
;MKLHKLMLGTAAAALGASALLAPVASAQAAEQFFPSLVYRTGPYAPNGTPFANGYSDYLRLVNERGGINGVKIKVEECETGYSTARIVECYERLKGANGGATVFQPLSTGGTFALTEKAPVDKIPLITAGLGRSESADGGVFKWNFPLLGTYWVAADTLVQHVGKQAGGLAKLKGKNIALIYHDSAYGKEPIPLLQKRAEMHGFKLTLLPVAHPGVEQKATWLQVRRDRPDYVFLWGWGVMNSTAIKEAVATGYPRNKMYGVWWSGAEPDVKDVGANAKGYNALALQHGAEKDASVVKEVLAKLHDKGKGTGPREEVGDVLYMRGLISAMLATEGMRVAQAKYGKGKVITGEQMRWGLENMNLTDIGLRSLGFGGVMRTTSTNCSDHMGA
;
A
#
# COMPACT_ATOMS: atom_id res chain seq x y z
N MET A 1 53.11 81.63 50.10
CA MET A 1 53.70 80.30 50.53
C MET A 1 52.61 79.25 50.58
N LYS A 2 52.85 78.16 50.00
CA LYS A 2 52.08 76.90 49.89
C LYS A 2 51.38 76.63 48.58
N LEU A 3 52.05 75.77 47.82
CA LEU A 3 51.59 75.11 46.60
C LEU A 3 50.39 74.22 46.87
N HIS A 4 49.47 74.29 45.94
CA HIS A 4 48.48 73.15 45.81
C HIS A 4 48.66 72.54 44.44
N LYS A 5 49.06 71.24 44.46
CA LYS A 5 49.17 70.40 43.28
C LYS A 5 47.79 69.99 42.79
N LEU A 6 47.51 70.22 41.53
CA LEU A 6 46.37 69.73 40.82
C LEU A 6 46.75 68.35 40.32
N MET A 7 45.97 67.26 40.72
CA MET A 7 46.03 65.97 40.11
C MET A 7 44.88 65.85 39.09
N LEU A 8 45.28 65.71 37.82
CA LEU A 8 44.33 65.25 36.77
C LEU A 8 44.12 63.74 36.91
N GLY A 9 42.87 63.32 37.14
CA GLY A 9 42.44 61.94 37.04
C GLY A 9 41.88 61.66 35.65
N THR A 10 42.52 60.82 34.90
CA THR A 10 42.01 60.23 33.63
C THR A 10 40.97 59.20 33.88
N ALA A 11 39.71 59.48 33.55
CA ALA A 11 38.64 58.48 33.53
C ALA A 11 38.66 57.66 32.22
N ALA A 12 39.08 56.43 32.27
CA ALA A 12 38.98 55.48 31.15
C ALA A 12 37.53 54.96 31.06
N ALA A 13 36.82 55.35 30.00
CA ALA A 13 35.50 54.80 29.67
C ALA A 13 35.64 53.39 29.06
N ALA A 14 35.32 52.36 29.81
CA ALA A 14 35.17 50.99 29.30
C ALA A 14 33.79 50.83 28.62
N LEU A 15 33.79 50.90 27.29
CA LEU A 15 32.60 50.49 26.51
C LEU A 15 32.49 48.96 26.52
N GLY A 16 31.61 48.44 27.38
CA GLY A 16 31.22 47.04 27.37
C GLY A 16 30.34 46.74 26.17
N ALA A 17 30.89 46.05 25.18
CA ALA A 17 30.12 45.46 24.09
C ALA A 17 29.32 44.26 24.63
N SER A 18 28.07 44.48 25.05
CA SER A 18 27.11 43.44 25.33
C SER A 18 26.63 42.86 23.99
N ALA A 19 27.30 41.79 23.51
CA ALA A 19 26.78 40.99 22.42
C ALA A 19 25.47 40.35 22.86
N LEU A 20 24.37 40.87 22.36
CA LEU A 20 23.03 40.22 22.45
C LEU A 20 23.12 38.94 21.68
N LEU A 21 23.37 37.79 22.38
CA LEU A 21 23.09 36.46 21.93
C LEU A 21 21.57 36.31 21.85
N ALA A 22 20.99 36.69 20.70
CA ALA A 22 19.61 36.32 20.40
C ALA A 22 19.55 34.80 20.42
N PRO A 23 18.59 34.20 21.15
CA PRO A 23 18.39 32.78 21.05
C PRO A 23 18.05 32.42 19.59
N VAL A 24 18.93 31.66 18.95
CA VAL A 24 18.60 31.04 17.66
C VAL A 24 17.41 30.13 17.98
N ALA A 25 16.20 30.64 17.68
CA ALA A 25 15.02 29.78 17.72
C ALA A 25 15.31 28.61 16.78
N SER A 26 15.52 27.44 17.37
CA SER A 26 15.62 26.19 16.62
C SER A 26 14.33 26.10 15.79
N ALA A 27 14.41 26.42 14.52
CA ALA A 27 13.29 26.23 13.60
C ALA A 27 12.92 24.74 13.69
N GLN A 28 11.78 24.46 14.30
CA GLN A 28 11.26 23.10 14.37
C GLN A 28 11.20 22.57 12.94
N ALA A 29 11.89 21.44 12.69
CA ALA A 29 11.95 20.88 11.36
C ALA A 29 10.52 20.67 10.84
N ALA A 30 10.24 21.16 9.63
CA ALA A 30 8.91 21.02 9.03
C ALA A 30 8.55 19.54 8.92
N GLU A 31 7.34 19.18 9.32
CA GLU A 31 6.83 17.82 9.29
C GLU A 31 5.63 17.72 8.34
N GLN A 32 5.63 16.71 7.47
CA GLN A 32 4.49 16.36 6.63
C GLN A 32 3.70 15.27 7.29
N PHE A 33 2.41 15.48 7.46
CA PHE A 33 1.54 14.48 8.10
C PHE A 33 1.01 13.47 7.08
N PHE A 34 1.29 12.18 7.33
CA PHE A 34 0.75 11.02 6.63
C PHE A 34 0.00 10.13 7.63
N PRO A 35 -1.34 10.20 7.69
CA PRO A 35 -2.14 9.28 8.49
C PRO A 35 -2.03 7.86 7.94
N SER A 36 -2.01 6.87 8.82
CA SER A 36 -1.96 5.46 8.47
C SER A 36 -3.18 4.73 9.02
N LEU A 37 -4.05 4.27 8.13
CA LEU A 37 -5.18 3.42 8.49
C LEU A 37 -4.69 1.99 8.53
N VAL A 38 -4.82 1.34 9.68
CA VAL A 38 -4.30 -0.02 9.90
C VAL A 38 -5.39 -0.95 10.41
N TYR A 39 -5.16 -2.26 10.32
CA TYR A 39 -5.95 -3.29 10.99
C TYR A 39 -4.99 -4.35 11.52
N ARG A 40 -4.50 -4.09 12.74
CA ARG A 40 -3.59 -4.96 13.49
C ARG A 40 -4.34 -5.94 14.39
N THR A 41 -5.66 -5.82 14.44
CA THR A 41 -6.56 -6.66 15.23
C THR A 41 -7.64 -7.29 14.37
N GLY A 42 -8.25 -8.37 14.89
CA GLY A 42 -9.33 -9.08 14.20
C GLY A 42 -8.86 -10.09 13.14
N PRO A 43 -9.78 -10.66 12.37
CA PRO A 43 -9.52 -11.80 11.48
C PRO A 43 -8.63 -11.44 10.28
N TYR A 44 -8.41 -10.18 9.99
CA TYR A 44 -7.55 -9.72 8.89
C TYR A 44 -6.17 -9.28 9.35
N ALA A 45 -5.91 -9.24 10.65
CA ALA A 45 -4.63 -8.87 11.24
C ALA A 45 -3.44 -9.70 10.72
N PRO A 46 -3.56 -11.01 10.46
CA PRO A 46 -2.44 -11.80 9.92
C PRO A 46 -1.85 -11.23 8.63
N ASN A 47 -2.67 -10.59 7.81
CA ASN A 47 -2.25 -9.95 6.57
C ASN A 47 -2.05 -8.42 6.73
N GLY A 48 -2.87 -7.77 7.54
CA GLY A 48 -2.81 -6.32 7.76
C GLY A 48 -1.60 -5.86 8.56
N THR A 49 -1.17 -6.64 9.55
CA THR A 49 -0.04 -6.30 10.42
C THR A 49 1.29 -6.24 9.68
N PRO A 50 1.72 -7.24 8.89
CA PRO A 50 2.97 -7.15 8.15
C PRO A 50 2.96 -6.01 7.11
N PHE A 51 1.81 -5.73 6.46
CA PHE A 51 1.69 -4.57 5.58
C PHE A 51 1.92 -3.26 6.35
N ALA A 52 1.25 -3.07 7.48
CA ALA A 52 1.40 -1.88 8.31
C ALA A 52 2.84 -1.71 8.85
N ASN A 53 3.52 -2.82 9.17
CA ASN A 53 4.93 -2.81 9.58
C ASN A 53 5.82 -2.26 8.47
N GLY A 54 5.70 -2.79 7.26
CA GLY A 54 6.48 -2.31 6.11
C GLY A 54 6.20 -0.84 5.78
N TYR A 55 4.93 -0.42 5.83
CA TYR A 55 4.54 0.96 5.61
C TYR A 55 5.20 1.91 6.62
N SER A 56 5.08 1.60 7.90
CA SER A 56 5.67 2.40 8.98
C SER A 56 7.20 2.43 8.91
N ASP A 57 7.83 1.29 8.64
CA ASP A 57 9.28 1.21 8.58
C ASP A 57 9.85 1.98 7.40
N TYR A 58 9.19 1.99 6.23
CA TYR A 58 9.65 2.83 5.14
C TYR A 58 9.58 4.32 5.46
N LEU A 59 8.52 4.80 6.08
CA LEU A 59 8.39 6.20 6.47
C LEU A 59 9.43 6.58 7.53
N ARG A 60 9.73 5.68 8.47
CA ARG A 60 10.85 5.85 9.42
C ARG A 60 12.19 5.87 8.72
N LEU A 61 12.41 4.97 7.73
CA LEU A 61 13.62 4.96 6.93
C LEU A 61 13.82 6.27 6.17
N VAL A 62 12.76 6.83 5.58
CA VAL A 62 12.78 8.16 4.95
C VAL A 62 13.23 9.21 5.96
N ASN A 63 12.73 9.15 7.19
CA ASN A 63 13.14 10.06 8.26
C ASN A 63 14.61 9.87 8.68
N GLU A 64 15.11 8.64 8.75
CA GLU A 64 16.54 8.35 9.01
C GLU A 64 17.44 8.85 7.85
N ARG A 65 16.93 8.85 6.62
CA ARG A 65 17.59 9.43 5.44
C ARG A 65 17.58 10.98 5.43
N GLY A 66 16.93 11.62 6.39
CA GLY A 66 16.85 13.09 6.46
C GLY A 66 15.50 13.68 6.07
N GLY A 67 14.49 12.84 5.75
CA GLY A 67 13.19 13.27 5.24
C GLY A 67 13.19 13.51 3.72
N ILE A 68 12.09 14.05 3.21
CA ILE A 68 11.97 14.42 1.80
C ILE A 68 12.42 15.88 1.64
N ASN A 69 13.61 16.09 1.06
CA ASN A 69 14.25 17.42 0.99
C ASN A 69 14.29 18.15 2.35
N GLY A 70 14.58 17.42 3.43
CA GLY A 70 14.65 17.97 4.79
C GLY A 70 13.33 17.99 5.57
N VAL A 71 12.18 17.73 4.93
CA VAL A 71 10.88 17.63 5.60
C VAL A 71 10.70 16.21 6.12
N LYS A 72 10.50 16.07 7.43
CA LYS A 72 10.23 14.78 8.08
C LYS A 72 8.78 14.36 7.87
N ILE A 73 8.54 13.06 7.91
CA ILE A 73 7.19 12.51 7.86
C ILE A 73 6.72 12.21 9.28
N LYS A 74 5.58 12.81 9.66
CA LYS A 74 4.86 12.48 10.88
C LYS A 74 3.78 11.46 10.56
N VAL A 75 3.75 10.37 11.31
CA VAL A 75 2.77 9.28 11.12
C VAL A 75 1.92 9.17 12.37
N GLU A 76 0.61 8.99 12.19
CA GLU A 76 -0.32 8.59 13.22
C GLU A 76 -1.16 7.42 12.70
N GLU A 77 -1.09 6.28 13.38
CA GLU A 77 -1.89 5.10 13.04
C GLU A 77 -3.29 5.20 13.63
N CYS A 78 -4.30 4.76 12.88
CA CYS A 78 -5.66 4.59 13.35
C CYS A 78 -6.13 3.17 13.06
N GLU A 79 -6.45 2.42 14.14
CA GLU A 79 -6.91 1.04 14.07
C GLU A 79 -8.34 0.95 13.55
N THR A 80 -8.54 0.30 12.42
CA THR A 80 -9.84 0.19 11.75
C THR A 80 -10.52 -1.16 11.93
N GLY A 81 -9.78 -2.21 12.32
CA GLY A 81 -10.27 -3.58 12.36
C GLY A 81 -10.85 -4.06 11.01
N TYR A 82 -10.42 -3.43 9.88
CA TYR A 82 -10.97 -3.65 8.54
C TYR A 82 -12.47 -3.28 8.40
N SER A 83 -13.00 -2.43 9.28
CA SER A 83 -14.38 -1.96 9.26
C SER A 83 -14.49 -0.67 8.44
N THR A 84 -15.36 -0.65 7.41
CA THR A 84 -15.61 0.55 6.61
C THR A 84 -16.08 1.74 7.46
N ALA A 85 -16.92 1.50 8.47
CA ALA A 85 -17.38 2.55 9.37
C ALA A 85 -16.21 3.19 10.15
N ARG A 86 -15.32 2.35 10.71
CA ARG A 86 -14.11 2.83 11.41
C ARG A 86 -13.11 3.51 10.48
N ILE A 87 -13.01 3.06 9.22
CA ILE A 87 -12.19 3.74 8.22
C ILE A 87 -12.67 5.17 8.00
N VAL A 88 -13.99 5.37 7.87
CA VAL A 88 -14.58 6.71 7.73
C VAL A 88 -14.35 7.54 9.01
N GLU A 89 -14.54 6.97 10.18
CA GLU A 89 -14.26 7.62 11.48
C GLU A 89 -12.79 8.05 11.59
N CYS A 90 -11.84 7.16 11.30
CA CYS A 90 -10.42 7.46 11.29
C CYS A 90 -10.07 8.57 10.29
N TYR A 91 -10.66 8.53 9.09
CA TYR A 91 -10.48 9.55 8.07
C TYR A 91 -10.93 10.93 8.58
N GLU A 92 -12.17 11.03 9.09
CA GLU A 92 -12.72 12.28 9.60
C GLU A 92 -11.89 12.86 10.76
N ARG A 93 -11.42 11.99 11.65
CA ARG A 93 -10.58 12.39 12.78
C ARG A 93 -9.21 12.89 12.36
N LEU A 94 -8.59 12.23 11.36
CA LEU A 94 -7.21 12.49 11.00
C LEU A 94 -7.04 13.51 9.86
N LYS A 95 -8.06 13.75 9.03
CA LYS A 95 -7.91 14.64 7.87
C LYS A 95 -7.45 16.06 8.21
N GLY A 96 -7.86 16.59 9.36
CA GLY A 96 -7.45 17.92 9.85
C GLY A 96 -6.37 17.89 10.94
N ALA A 97 -5.92 16.71 11.39
CA ALA A 97 -4.94 16.60 12.46
C ALA A 97 -3.53 17.00 11.97
N ASN A 98 -2.67 17.43 12.90
CA ASN A 98 -1.25 17.69 12.65
C ASN A 98 -0.96 18.62 11.44
N GLY A 99 -1.78 19.64 11.25
CA GLY A 99 -1.64 20.59 10.13
C GLY A 99 -2.34 20.14 8.83
N GLY A 100 -3.05 19.02 8.86
CA GLY A 100 -3.83 18.47 7.76
C GLY A 100 -3.14 17.31 7.05
N ALA A 101 -3.93 16.27 6.77
CA ALA A 101 -3.48 15.15 5.95
C ALA A 101 -3.38 15.56 4.48
N THR A 102 -2.41 15.04 3.77
CA THR A 102 -2.20 15.33 2.34
C THR A 102 -2.41 14.12 1.45
N VAL A 103 -2.58 12.95 2.04
CA VAL A 103 -2.84 11.70 1.35
C VAL A 103 -3.45 10.70 2.34
N PHE A 104 -4.36 9.85 1.87
CA PHE A 104 -4.80 8.67 2.59
C PHE A 104 -4.60 7.40 1.77
N GLN A 105 -4.36 6.31 2.47
CA GLN A 105 -4.40 4.96 1.92
C GLN A 105 -5.45 4.17 2.69
N PRO A 106 -6.66 3.93 2.11
CA PRO A 106 -7.76 3.29 2.83
C PRO A 106 -7.49 1.85 3.26
N LEU A 107 -6.57 1.16 2.58
CA LEU A 107 -6.20 -0.26 2.75
C LEU A 107 -7.41 -1.21 2.75
N SER A 108 -8.50 -0.79 2.13
CA SER A 108 -9.76 -1.51 2.01
C SER A 108 -10.53 -1.00 0.80
N THR A 109 -11.04 -1.90 -0.03
CA THR A 109 -11.92 -1.55 -1.14
C THR A 109 -13.22 -0.89 -0.63
N GLY A 110 -13.83 -1.44 0.43
CA GLY A 110 -15.00 -0.82 1.07
C GLY A 110 -14.72 0.59 1.59
N GLY A 111 -13.54 0.78 2.21
CA GLY A 111 -13.07 2.11 2.62
C GLY A 111 -12.86 3.04 1.42
N THR A 112 -12.28 2.56 0.33
CA THR A 112 -12.10 3.36 -0.89
C THR A 112 -13.44 3.85 -1.45
N PHE A 113 -14.43 2.97 -1.57
CA PHE A 113 -15.78 3.36 -2.00
C PHE A 113 -16.38 4.44 -1.10
N ALA A 114 -16.28 4.27 0.22
CA ALA A 114 -16.83 5.23 1.18
C ALA A 114 -16.12 6.59 1.16
N LEU A 115 -14.82 6.63 0.83
CA LEU A 115 -14.03 7.87 0.82
C LEU A 115 -13.96 8.55 -0.55
N THR A 116 -14.37 7.87 -1.62
CA THR A 116 -14.28 8.39 -3.01
C THR A 116 -14.93 9.75 -3.18
N GLU A 117 -16.13 9.94 -2.60
CA GLU A 117 -16.87 11.22 -2.70
C GLU A 117 -16.35 12.29 -1.73
N LYS A 118 -15.64 11.88 -0.66
CA LYS A 118 -15.06 12.80 0.32
C LYS A 118 -13.74 13.40 -0.17
N ALA A 119 -12.93 12.60 -0.85
CA ALA A 119 -11.60 12.99 -1.31
C ALA A 119 -11.57 14.32 -2.12
N PRO A 120 -12.44 14.56 -3.11
CA PRO A 120 -12.48 15.83 -3.84
C PRO A 120 -12.95 17.01 -2.98
N VAL A 121 -13.85 16.79 -2.03
CA VAL A 121 -14.37 17.84 -1.13
C VAL A 121 -13.28 18.29 -0.16
N ASP A 122 -12.58 17.34 0.43
CA ASP A 122 -11.51 17.60 1.39
C ASP A 122 -10.16 17.92 0.70
N LYS A 123 -10.08 17.73 -0.64
CA LYS A 123 -8.87 17.92 -1.46
C LYS A 123 -7.70 17.06 -1.00
N ILE A 124 -7.98 15.81 -0.62
CA ILE A 124 -6.99 14.84 -0.15
C ILE A 124 -7.03 13.62 -1.07
N PRO A 125 -5.98 13.33 -1.86
CA PRO A 125 -5.97 12.17 -2.74
C PRO A 125 -5.92 10.87 -1.96
N LEU A 126 -6.54 9.83 -2.55
CA LEU A 126 -6.52 8.45 -2.07
C LEU A 126 -5.54 7.64 -2.93
N ILE A 127 -4.53 7.03 -2.31
CA ILE A 127 -3.71 6.01 -2.97
C ILE A 127 -4.35 4.66 -2.68
N THR A 128 -4.74 3.95 -3.75
CA THR A 128 -5.42 2.65 -3.68
C THR A 128 -4.60 1.57 -4.37
N ALA A 129 -3.31 1.50 -4.03
CA ALA A 129 -2.34 0.60 -4.66
C ALA A 129 -2.79 -0.87 -4.60
N GLY A 130 -3.20 -1.42 -5.75
CA GLY A 130 -3.69 -2.78 -5.87
C GLY A 130 -5.04 -3.04 -5.18
N LEU A 131 -5.83 -2.00 -4.90
CA LEU A 131 -7.16 -2.08 -4.31
C LEU A 131 -8.23 -1.65 -5.33
N GLY A 132 -9.51 -1.85 -4.99
CA GLY A 132 -10.63 -1.21 -5.68
C GLY A 132 -10.70 0.28 -5.29
N ARG A 133 -11.47 1.11 -5.99
CA ARG A 133 -12.46 0.70 -7.03
C ARG A 133 -11.77 0.71 -8.41
N SER A 134 -12.04 -0.32 -9.20
CA SER A 134 -11.37 -0.49 -10.51
C SER A 134 -11.76 0.58 -11.51
N GLU A 135 -12.97 1.15 -11.43
CA GLU A 135 -13.43 2.26 -12.28
C GLU A 135 -12.58 3.52 -12.11
N SER A 136 -11.86 3.65 -10.99
CA SER A 136 -10.98 4.80 -10.76
C SER A 136 -9.72 4.79 -11.66
N ALA A 137 -9.54 3.78 -12.50
CA ALA A 137 -8.62 3.86 -13.64
C ALA A 137 -8.99 4.99 -14.62
N ASP A 138 -10.28 5.40 -14.68
CA ASP A 138 -10.70 6.63 -15.36
C ASP A 138 -10.43 7.85 -14.47
N GLY A 139 -9.23 8.38 -14.53
CA GLY A 139 -8.85 9.59 -13.79
C GLY A 139 -9.49 10.88 -14.30
N GLY A 140 -10.16 10.86 -15.47
CA GLY A 140 -11.00 11.96 -15.93
C GLY A 140 -12.22 12.14 -15.01
N VAL A 141 -12.76 11.02 -14.52
CA VAL A 141 -13.89 10.98 -13.59
C VAL A 141 -13.38 10.98 -12.13
N PHE A 142 -12.48 10.06 -11.78
CA PHE A 142 -12.02 9.83 -10.40
C PHE A 142 -10.72 10.56 -10.09
N LYS A 143 -10.73 11.88 -10.27
CA LYS A 143 -9.52 12.74 -10.18
C LYS A 143 -8.75 12.69 -8.86
N TRP A 144 -9.31 12.11 -7.82
CA TRP A 144 -8.70 12.04 -6.48
C TRP A 144 -8.38 10.63 -6.02
N ASN A 145 -8.66 9.62 -6.85
CA ASN A 145 -8.31 8.22 -6.59
C ASN A 145 -7.15 7.81 -7.48
N PHE A 146 -6.12 7.21 -6.89
CA PHE A 146 -4.90 6.78 -7.56
C PHE A 146 -4.72 5.26 -7.42
N PRO A 147 -5.27 4.44 -8.34
CA PRO A 147 -5.16 2.99 -8.31
C PRO A 147 -3.79 2.54 -8.83
N LEU A 148 -2.74 3.00 -8.16
CA LEU A 148 -1.36 2.64 -8.50
C LEU A 148 -1.15 1.13 -8.35
N LEU A 149 -0.28 0.54 -9.16
CA LEU A 149 0.06 -0.89 -9.25
C LEU A 149 -1.01 -1.78 -9.91
N GLY A 150 -2.11 -1.21 -10.41
CA GLY A 150 -3.14 -1.95 -11.14
C GLY A 150 -4.46 -2.10 -10.39
N THR A 151 -5.48 -2.52 -11.12
CA THR A 151 -6.85 -2.69 -10.65
C THR A 151 -7.26 -4.16 -10.61
N TYR A 152 -8.35 -4.48 -9.92
CA TYR A 152 -8.87 -5.85 -9.91
C TYR A 152 -9.40 -6.33 -11.25
N TRP A 153 -9.78 -5.43 -12.15
CA TRP A 153 -10.13 -5.80 -13.52
C TRP A 153 -8.91 -6.31 -14.28
N VAL A 154 -7.76 -5.64 -14.14
CA VAL A 154 -6.50 -6.13 -14.71
C VAL A 154 -6.09 -7.48 -14.10
N ALA A 155 -6.26 -7.64 -12.78
CA ALA A 155 -6.00 -8.92 -12.11
C ALA A 155 -6.87 -10.06 -12.66
N ALA A 156 -8.16 -9.82 -12.77
CA ALA A 156 -9.12 -10.81 -13.27
C ALA A 156 -8.83 -11.19 -14.73
N ASP A 157 -8.54 -10.20 -15.57
CA ASP A 157 -8.15 -10.47 -16.97
C ASP A 157 -6.84 -11.25 -17.05
N THR A 158 -5.84 -10.88 -16.27
CA THR A 158 -4.56 -11.58 -16.20
C THR A 158 -4.74 -13.07 -15.84
N LEU A 159 -5.63 -13.37 -14.88
CA LEU A 159 -5.94 -14.75 -14.53
C LEU A 159 -6.61 -15.50 -15.69
N VAL A 160 -7.56 -14.90 -16.39
CA VAL A 160 -8.20 -15.50 -17.57
C VAL A 160 -7.17 -15.76 -18.67
N GLN A 161 -6.30 -14.78 -18.96
CA GLN A 161 -5.21 -14.92 -19.93
C GLN A 161 -4.26 -16.07 -19.52
N HIS A 162 -3.90 -16.14 -18.25
CA HIS A 162 -3.00 -17.15 -17.74
C HIS A 162 -3.57 -18.56 -17.90
N VAL A 163 -4.79 -18.81 -17.44
CA VAL A 163 -5.42 -20.13 -17.58
C VAL A 163 -5.74 -20.46 -19.03
N GLY A 164 -6.03 -19.44 -19.85
CA GLY A 164 -6.18 -19.59 -21.29
C GLY A 164 -4.89 -20.08 -21.94
N LYS A 165 -3.75 -19.47 -21.60
CA LYS A 165 -2.44 -19.92 -22.07
C LYS A 165 -2.13 -21.37 -21.67
N GLN A 166 -2.42 -21.73 -20.41
CA GLN A 166 -2.25 -23.11 -19.92
C GLN A 166 -3.16 -24.11 -20.64
N ALA A 167 -4.36 -23.71 -21.03
CA ALA A 167 -5.29 -24.53 -21.79
C ALA A 167 -4.88 -24.70 -23.28
N GLY A 168 -3.89 -23.96 -23.77
CA GLY A 168 -3.47 -23.93 -25.16
C GLY A 168 -4.13 -22.83 -26.00
N GLY A 169 -4.61 -21.77 -25.36
CA GLY A 169 -5.22 -20.57 -25.94
C GLY A 169 -6.58 -20.25 -25.35
N LEU A 170 -7.00 -18.98 -25.42
CA LEU A 170 -8.29 -18.52 -24.87
C LEU A 170 -9.50 -19.25 -25.47
N ALA A 171 -9.44 -19.63 -26.75
CA ALA A 171 -10.50 -20.42 -27.40
C ALA A 171 -10.70 -21.82 -26.77
N LYS A 172 -9.69 -22.35 -26.09
CA LYS A 172 -9.75 -23.63 -25.36
C LYS A 172 -10.43 -23.52 -24.00
N LEU A 173 -10.81 -22.33 -23.57
CA LEU A 173 -11.64 -22.13 -22.39
C LEU A 173 -13.11 -22.45 -22.64
N LYS A 174 -13.55 -22.54 -23.91
CA LYS A 174 -14.93 -22.89 -24.25
C LYS A 174 -15.35 -24.20 -23.60
N GLY A 175 -16.45 -24.16 -22.84
CA GLY A 175 -17.01 -25.31 -22.12
C GLY A 175 -16.30 -25.64 -20.79
N LYS A 176 -15.21 -24.98 -20.43
CA LYS A 176 -14.58 -25.14 -19.10
C LYS A 176 -15.39 -24.43 -18.01
N ASN A 177 -15.22 -24.88 -16.78
CA ASN A 177 -15.84 -24.27 -15.60
C ASN A 177 -14.75 -23.57 -14.76
N ILE A 178 -14.90 -22.27 -14.55
CA ILE A 178 -14.05 -21.47 -13.64
C ILE A 178 -14.92 -21.07 -12.45
N ALA A 179 -14.50 -21.46 -11.25
CA ALA A 179 -15.15 -21.03 -10.01
C ALA A 179 -14.43 -19.85 -9.40
N LEU A 180 -15.13 -18.76 -9.11
CA LEU A 180 -14.65 -17.67 -8.30
C LEU A 180 -15.12 -17.85 -6.87
N ILE A 181 -14.20 -18.17 -5.95
CA ILE A 181 -14.42 -18.15 -4.50
C ILE A 181 -14.02 -16.77 -4.02
N TYR A 182 -14.96 -15.99 -3.53
CA TYR A 182 -14.71 -14.59 -3.21
C TYR A 182 -15.30 -14.17 -1.87
N HIS A 183 -14.59 -13.27 -1.20
CA HIS A 183 -15.07 -12.61 0.00
C HIS A 183 -16.33 -11.80 -0.32
N ASP A 184 -17.43 -12.05 0.37
CA ASP A 184 -18.72 -11.38 0.12
C ASP A 184 -18.70 -9.94 0.63
N SER A 185 -18.03 -9.08 -0.12
CA SER A 185 -17.83 -7.65 0.15
C SER A 185 -17.59 -6.90 -1.16
N ALA A 186 -17.50 -5.57 -1.09
CA ALA A 186 -17.12 -4.74 -2.23
C ALA A 186 -15.82 -5.24 -2.88
N TYR A 187 -14.82 -5.64 -2.07
CA TYR A 187 -13.56 -6.18 -2.56
C TYR A 187 -13.75 -7.45 -3.41
N GLY A 188 -14.43 -8.45 -2.86
CA GLY A 188 -14.56 -9.74 -3.56
C GLY A 188 -15.46 -9.69 -4.78
N LYS A 189 -16.34 -8.69 -4.87
CA LYS A 189 -17.27 -8.49 -6.01
C LYS A 189 -16.65 -7.72 -7.18
N GLU A 190 -15.55 -7.02 -6.99
CA GLU A 190 -14.88 -6.21 -8.02
C GLU A 190 -14.58 -6.97 -9.33
N PRO A 191 -14.06 -8.21 -9.33
CA PRO A 191 -13.72 -8.91 -10.56
C PRO A 191 -14.94 -9.44 -11.33
N ILE A 192 -16.12 -9.53 -10.70
CA ILE A 192 -17.28 -10.25 -11.24
C ILE A 192 -17.72 -9.71 -12.60
N PRO A 193 -17.94 -8.39 -12.80
CA PRO A 193 -18.41 -7.87 -14.09
C PRO A 193 -17.46 -8.19 -15.24
N LEU A 194 -16.15 -8.08 -15.02
CA LEU A 194 -15.16 -8.43 -16.02
C LEU A 194 -15.14 -9.93 -16.29
N LEU A 195 -15.16 -10.77 -15.26
CA LEU A 195 -15.16 -12.23 -15.43
C LEU A 195 -16.41 -12.72 -16.15
N GLN A 196 -17.59 -12.13 -15.91
CA GLN A 196 -18.81 -12.41 -16.67
C GLN A 196 -18.64 -12.07 -18.15
N LYS A 197 -18.11 -10.87 -18.45
CA LYS A 197 -17.83 -10.49 -19.83
C LYS A 197 -16.82 -11.41 -20.52
N ARG A 198 -15.77 -11.83 -19.81
CA ARG A 198 -14.79 -12.79 -20.35
C ARG A 198 -15.39 -14.20 -20.51
N ALA A 199 -16.30 -14.60 -19.63
CA ALA A 199 -17.02 -15.86 -19.77
C ALA A 199 -17.89 -15.89 -21.06
N GLU A 200 -18.62 -14.81 -21.31
CA GLU A 200 -19.38 -14.64 -22.57
C GLU A 200 -18.46 -14.68 -23.79
N MET A 201 -17.35 -13.92 -23.77
CA MET A 201 -16.42 -13.84 -24.91
C MET A 201 -15.73 -15.15 -25.23
N HIS A 202 -15.36 -15.95 -24.23
CA HIS A 202 -14.55 -17.15 -24.41
C HIS A 202 -15.34 -18.45 -24.21
N GLY A 203 -16.63 -18.36 -23.86
CA GLY A 203 -17.55 -19.50 -23.74
C GLY A 203 -17.26 -20.41 -22.54
N PHE A 204 -16.60 -19.94 -21.49
CA PHE A 204 -16.47 -20.71 -20.26
C PHE A 204 -17.65 -20.44 -19.29
N LYS A 205 -17.95 -21.41 -18.44
CA LYS A 205 -18.92 -21.25 -17.34
C LYS A 205 -18.22 -20.56 -16.18
N LEU A 206 -18.80 -19.47 -15.66
CA LEU A 206 -18.37 -18.83 -14.42
C LEU A 206 -19.30 -19.24 -13.28
N THR A 207 -18.75 -19.87 -12.25
CA THR A 207 -19.48 -20.24 -11.02
C THR A 207 -19.06 -19.29 -9.90
N LEU A 208 -20.01 -18.54 -9.34
CA LEU A 208 -19.77 -17.57 -8.28
C LEU A 208 -20.04 -18.21 -6.91
N LEU A 209 -19.04 -18.21 -6.04
CA LEU A 209 -19.07 -18.84 -4.72
C LEU A 209 -18.73 -17.80 -3.64
N PRO A 210 -19.73 -17.04 -3.15
CA PRO A 210 -19.50 -16.07 -2.08
C PRO A 210 -19.16 -16.77 -0.77
N VAL A 211 -18.24 -16.19 -0.02
CA VAL A 211 -17.87 -16.61 1.34
C VAL A 211 -18.11 -15.43 2.28
N ALA A 212 -18.99 -15.65 3.25
CA ALA A 212 -19.34 -14.63 4.22
C ALA A 212 -18.14 -14.23 5.10
N HIS A 213 -18.09 -12.96 5.48
CA HIS A 213 -17.13 -12.42 6.43
C HIS A 213 -17.21 -13.16 7.80
N PRO A 214 -16.10 -13.54 8.44
CA PRO A 214 -14.70 -13.28 8.08
C PRO A 214 -14.05 -14.33 7.16
N GLY A 215 -14.76 -15.29 6.64
CA GLY A 215 -14.27 -16.26 5.68
C GLY A 215 -13.78 -17.59 6.28
N VAL A 216 -14.15 -17.91 7.52
CA VAL A 216 -13.77 -19.18 8.17
C VAL A 216 -14.74 -20.33 7.85
N GLU A 217 -15.99 -20.04 7.53
CA GLU A 217 -17.02 -21.03 7.22
C GLU A 217 -17.05 -21.33 5.72
N GLN A 218 -16.24 -22.30 5.27
CA GLN A 218 -16.08 -22.60 3.85
C GLN A 218 -16.41 -24.05 3.47
N LYS A 219 -16.78 -24.91 4.43
CA LYS A 219 -17.05 -26.35 4.16
C LYS A 219 -18.08 -26.56 3.05
N ALA A 220 -19.21 -25.86 3.11
CA ALA A 220 -20.25 -25.98 2.10
C ALA A 220 -19.75 -25.56 0.70
N THR A 221 -19.00 -24.48 0.61
CA THR A 221 -18.37 -23.98 -0.61
C THR A 221 -17.44 -25.04 -1.22
N TRP A 222 -16.57 -25.65 -0.41
CA TRP A 222 -15.62 -26.64 -0.90
C TRP A 222 -16.25 -28.01 -1.18
N LEU A 223 -17.33 -28.39 -0.51
CA LEU A 223 -18.16 -29.55 -0.91
C LEU A 223 -18.82 -29.31 -2.28
N GLN A 224 -19.25 -28.08 -2.57
CA GLN A 224 -19.75 -27.72 -3.90
C GLN A 224 -18.62 -27.78 -4.94
N VAL A 225 -17.42 -27.24 -4.67
CA VAL A 225 -16.24 -27.37 -5.55
C VAL A 225 -15.92 -28.84 -5.82
N ARG A 226 -15.96 -29.69 -4.80
CA ARG A 226 -15.73 -31.14 -4.93
C ARG A 226 -16.75 -31.81 -5.84
N ARG A 227 -18.03 -31.44 -5.71
CA ARG A 227 -19.11 -31.95 -6.55
C ARG A 227 -19.01 -31.50 -7.99
N ASP A 228 -18.81 -30.20 -8.17
CA ASP A 228 -18.89 -29.51 -9.47
C ASP A 228 -17.58 -29.60 -10.26
N ARG A 229 -16.47 -29.92 -9.61
CA ARG A 229 -15.14 -30.13 -10.17
C ARG A 229 -14.73 -29.06 -11.20
N PRO A 230 -14.70 -27.77 -10.84
CA PRO A 230 -14.30 -26.75 -11.80
C PRO A 230 -12.90 -27.02 -12.34
N ASP A 231 -12.65 -26.63 -13.59
CA ASP A 231 -11.32 -26.73 -14.23
C ASP A 231 -10.30 -25.86 -13.52
N TYR A 232 -10.75 -24.66 -13.03
CA TYR A 232 -9.93 -23.71 -12.30
C TYR A 232 -10.72 -23.06 -11.16
N VAL A 233 -10.02 -22.71 -10.08
CA VAL A 233 -10.55 -21.91 -8.98
C VAL A 233 -9.77 -20.60 -8.90
N PHE A 234 -10.46 -19.50 -8.98
CA PHE A 234 -9.92 -18.19 -8.65
C PHE A 234 -10.30 -17.83 -7.20
N LEU A 235 -9.30 -17.50 -6.38
CA LEU A 235 -9.49 -17.14 -4.98
C LEU A 235 -9.34 -15.62 -4.80
N TRP A 236 -10.44 -14.98 -4.41
CA TRP A 236 -10.49 -13.54 -4.10
C TRP A 236 -10.77 -13.36 -2.61
N GLY A 237 -9.83 -13.80 -1.81
CA GLY A 237 -9.91 -13.81 -0.36
C GLY A 237 -8.94 -12.85 0.31
N TRP A 238 -9.09 -12.68 1.62
CA TRP A 238 -8.23 -11.86 2.46
C TRP A 238 -8.20 -12.39 3.89
N GLY A 239 -7.05 -12.25 4.56
CA GLY A 239 -6.88 -12.69 5.95
C GLY A 239 -7.11 -14.19 6.12
N VAL A 240 -7.78 -14.56 7.19
CA VAL A 240 -8.06 -15.97 7.56
C VAL A 240 -8.82 -16.74 6.49
N MET A 241 -9.53 -16.07 5.59
CA MET A 241 -10.21 -16.70 4.47
C MET A 241 -9.25 -17.47 3.56
N ASN A 242 -8.04 -16.93 3.32
CA ASN A 242 -7.06 -17.49 2.39
C ASN A 242 -6.56 -18.85 2.90
N SER A 243 -6.02 -18.88 4.11
CA SER A 243 -5.51 -20.12 4.71
C SER A 243 -6.62 -21.17 4.86
N THR A 244 -7.83 -20.74 5.22
CA THR A 244 -8.99 -21.62 5.28
C THR A 244 -9.33 -22.21 3.92
N ALA A 245 -9.36 -21.41 2.85
CA ALA A 245 -9.64 -21.87 1.49
C ALA A 245 -8.61 -22.93 1.04
N ILE A 246 -7.34 -22.72 1.31
CA ILE A 246 -6.29 -23.68 0.94
C ILE A 246 -6.39 -24.96 1.77
N LYS A 247 -6.69 -24.88 3.08
CA LYS A 247 -6.93 -26.04 3.95
C LYS A 247 -8.13 -26.87 3.45
N GLU A 248 -9.23 -26.22 3.13
CA GLU A 248 -10.43 -26.91 2.62
C GLU A 248 -10.20 -27.51 1.23
N ALA A 249 -9.41 -26.87 0.37
CA ALA A 249 -8.98 -27.45 -0.90
C ALA A 249 -8.18 -28.75 -0.70
N VAL A 250 -7.30 -28.79 0.31
CA VAL A 250 -6.58 -30.01 0.71
C VAL A 250 -7.56 -31.08 1.18
N ALA A 251 -8.46 -30.72 2.09
CA ALA A 251 -9.44 -31.65 2.69
C ALA A 251 -10.40 -32.26 1.65
N THR A 252 -10.75 -31.51 0.61
CA THR A 252 -11.66 -31.99 -0.46
C THR A 252 -10.91 -32.60 -1.65
N GLY A 253 -9.58 -32.64 -1.62
CA GLY A 253 -8.74 -33.21 -2.68
C GLY A 253 -8.68 -32.35 -3.94
N TYR A 254 -9.04 -31.07 -3.90
CA TYR A 254 -8.96 -30.21 -5.07
C TYR A 254 -7.48 -29.87 -5.40
N PRO A 255 -7.03 -29.97 -6.66
CA PRO A 255 -5.64 -29.74 -7.04
C PRO A 255 -5.21 -28.28 -6.83
N ARG A 256 -4.17 -28.03 -6.00
CA ARG A 256 -3.67 -26.68 -5.75
C ARG A 256 -3.12 -26.00 -6.99
N ASN A 257 -2.54 -26.75 -7.94
CA ASN A 257 -2.05 -26.20 -9.22
C ASN A 257 -3.16 -25.76 -10.19
N LYS A 258 -4.42 -25.90 -9.80
CA LYS A 258 -5.59 -25.33 -10.49
C LYS A 258 -6.23 -24.17 -9.71
N MET A 259 -5.58 -23.74 -8.62
CA MET A 259 -6.01 -22.61 -7.80
C MET A 259 -5.10 -21.40 -8.04
N TYR A 260 -5.72 -20.25 -8.26
CA TYR A 260 -5.04 -18.99 -8.54
C TYR A 260 -5.64 -17.89 -7.69
N GLY A 261 -4.84 -17.34 -6.77
CA GLY A 261 -5.23 -16.22 -5.94
C GLY A 261 -4.99 -14.88 -6.63
N VAL A 262 -5.79 -13.89 -6.29
CA VAL A 262 -5.41 -12.50 -6.52
C VAL A 262 -4.17 -12.16 -5.67
N TRP A 263 -3.49 -11.07 -5.94
CA TRP A 263 -2.29 -10.67 -5.20
C TRP A 263 -2.47 -10.51 -3.67
N TRP A 264 -3.70 -10.39 -3.15
CA TRP A 264 -3.99 -10.38 -1.72
C TRP A 264 -4.20 -11.78 -1.12
N SER A 265 -4.10 -12.82 -1.93
CA SER A 265 -4.24 -14.21 -1.53
C SER A 265 -2.99 -15.03 -1.83
N GLY A 266 -1.81 -14.44 -1.74
CA GLY A 266 -0.54 -15.08 -2.09
C GLY A 266 0.62 -14.58 -1.24
N ALA A 267 0.49 -14.66 0.08
CA ALA A 267 1.52 -14.24 1.02
C ALA A 267 1.82 -15.36 2.03
N GLU A 268 2.89 -15.20 2.78
CA GLU A 268 3.37 -16.18 3.75
C GLU A 268 2.30 -16.60 4.77
N PRO A 269 1.51 -15.67 5.36
CA PRO A 269 0.45 -16.04 6.30
C PRO A 269 -0.62 -16.97 5.70
N ASP A 270 -0.84 -16.88 4.39
CA ASP A 270 -1.88 -17.65 3.71
C ASP A 270 -1.55 -19.15 3.64
N VAL A 271 -0.25 -19.48 3.60
CA VAL A 271 0.25 -20.85 3.40
C VAL A 271 1.00 -21.43 4.59
N LYS A 272 1.40 -20.61 5.56
CA LYS A 272 2.23 -21.00 6.70
C LYS A 272 1.67 -22.21 7.44
N ASP A 273 0.39 -22.20 7.79
CA ASP A 273 -0.27 -23.26 8.54
C ASP A 273 -0.63 -24.49 7.67
N VAL A 274 -0.62 -24.34 6.35
CA VAL A 274 -0.90 -25.43 5.40
C VAL A 274 0.38 -26.20 5.08
N GLY A 275 1.51 -25.52 5.12
CA GLY A 275 2.83 -26.10 4.89
C GLY A 275 2.97 -26.71 3.51
N ALA A 276 3.60 -27.89 3.43
CA ALA A 276 3.87 -28.57 2.16
C ALA A 276 2.60 -28.91 1.36
N ASN A 277 1.43 -29.00 1.99
CA ASN A 277 0.16 -29.28 1.33
C ASN A 277 -0.34 -28.10 0.47
N ALA A 278 0.22 -26.90 0.65
CA ALA A 278 -0.05 -25.75 -0.21
C ALA A 278 0.73 -25.77 -1.53
N LYS A 279 1.68 -26.70 -1.70
CA LYS A 279 2.51 -26.78 -2.91
C LYS A 279 1.65 -26.88 -4.17
N GLY A 280 1.97 -26.00 -5.12
CA GLY A 280 1.23 -25.88 -6.39
C GLY A 280 0.20 -24.76 -6.41
N TYR A 281 -0.21 -24.23 -5.25
CA TYR A 281 -1.02 -23.01 -5.22
C TYR A 281 -0.26 -21.83 -5.81
N ASN A 282 -0.94 -21.05 -6.62
CA ASN A 282 -0.36 -19.87 -7.27
C ASN A 282 -1.19 -18.62 -6.98
N ALA A 283 -0.55 -17.47 -6.98
CA ALA A 283 -1.25 -16.19 -6.87
C ALA A 283 -0.58 -15.14 -7.77
N LEU A 284 -1.33 -14.13 -8.15
CA LEU A 284 -0.79 -12.95 -8.80
C LEU A 284 0.12 -12.19 -7.83
N ALA A 285 1.06 -11.44 -8.37
CA ALA A 285 1.92 -10.55 -7.61
C ALA A 285 1.93 -9.16 -8.21
N LEU A 286 1.99 -8.12 -7.37
CA LEU A 286 2.17 -6.72 -7.75
C LEU A 286 3.66 -6.34 -7.84
N GLN A 287 4.51 -7.12 -7.21
CA GLN A 287 5.97 -7.03 -7.21
C GLN A 287 6.55 -8.44 -7.28
N HIS A 288 7.85 -8.59 -7.43
CA HIS A 288 8.50 -9.87 -7.13
C HIS A 288 8.09 -10.33 -5.73
N GLY A 289 8.15 -11.61 -5.44
CA GLY A 289 7.67 -12.20 -4.19
C GLY A 289 8.33 -11.63 -2.93
N ALA A 290 8.76 -12.48 -2.02
CA ALA A 290 9.58 -12.05 -0.89
C ALA A 290 10.98 -11.64 -1.36
N GLU A 291 11.43 -10.45 -0.96
CA GLU A 291 12.67 -9.83 -1.48
C GLU A 291 13.66 -9.52 -0.35
N LYS A 292 14.09 -10.57 0.35
CA LYS A 292 15.01 -10.47 1.49
C LYS A 292 16.35 -9.79 1.11
N ASP A 293 16.77 -9.87 -0.15
CA ASP A 293 18.06 -9.33 -0.63
C ASP A 293 17.98 -7.92 -1.24
N ALA A 294 16.78 -7.34 -1.36
CA ALA A 294 16.61 -5.99 -1.88
C ALA A 294 17.39 -4.95 -1.04
N SER A 295 17.97 -3.95 -1.70
CA SER A 295 18.76 -2.92 -1.02
C SER A 295 17.97 -2.19 0.05
N VAL A 296 16.68 -1.88 -0.21
CA VAL A 296 15.81 -1.23 0.77
C VAL A 296 15.59 -2.11 2.00
N VAL A 297 15.50 -3.43 1.85
CA VAL A 297 15.35 -4.39 2.95
C VAL A 297 16.61 -4.40 3.82
N LYS A 298 17.79 -4.48 3.20
CA LYS A 298 19.07 -4.41 3.91
C LYS A 298 19.22 -3.10 4.69
N GLU A 299 18.77 -2.00 4.12
CA GLU A 299 18.83 -0.69 4.77
C GLU A 299 17.85 -0.59 5.95
N VAL A 300 16.61 -1.10 5.80
CA VAL A 300 15.62 -1.20 6.89
C VAL A 300 16.19 -2.02 8.04
N LEU A 301 16.76 -3.18 7.74
CA LEU A 301 17.38 -4.02 8.77
C LEU A 301 18.48 -3.26 9.51
N ALA A 302 19.45 -2.69 8.79
CA ALA A 302 20.61 -2.03 9.38
C ALA A 302 20.27 -0.72 10.12
N LYS A 303 19.35 0.09 9.58
CA LYS A 303 19.03 1.40 10.16
C LYS A 303 17.91 1.38 11.19
N LEU A 304 17.00 0.41 11.12
CA LEU A 304 15.86 0.32 12.01
C LEU A 304 15.90 -0.90 12.91
N HIS A 305 15.83 -2.12 12.39
CA HIS A 305 15.69 -3.32 13.21
C HIS A 305 16.92 -3.59 14.07
N ASP A 306 18.12 -3.51 13.51
CA ASP A 306 19.37 -3.71 14.26
C ASP A 306 19.63 -2.61 15.33
N LYS A 307 18.82 -1.52 15.29
CA LYS A 307 18.84 -0.44 16.28
C LYS A 307 17.62 -0.43 17.20
N GLY A 308 16.79 -1.46 17.17
CA GLY A 308 15.57 -1.53 17.99
C GLY A 308 14.49 -0.51 17.62
N LYS A 309 14.53 0.05 16.39
CA LYS A 309 13.56 1.05 15.87
C LYS A 309 12.60 0.47 14.85
N GLY A 310 12.79 -0.78 14.42
CA GLY A 310 11.93 -1.45 13.45
C GLY A 310 10.57 -1.83 14.04
N THR A 311 9.60 -2.04 13.15
CA THR A 311 8.23 -2.42 13.51
C THR A 311 7.99 -3.89 13.18
N GLY A 312 7.52 -4.65 14.18
CA GLY A 312 7.23 -6.08 14.04
C GLY A 312 8.48 -6.98 14.05
N PRO A 313 8.28 -8.28 13.76
CA PRO A 313 9.35 -9.26 13.77
C PRO A 313 10.40 -9.01 12.68
N ARG A 314 11.67 -9.10 13.04
CA ARG A 314 12.80 -8.88 12.11
C ARG A 314 12.81 -9.88 10.95
N GLU A 315 12.39 -11.11 11.19
CA GLU A 315 12.33 -12.19 10.20
C GLU A 315 11.27 -11.97 9.12
N GLU A 316 10.24 -11.15 9.38
CA GLU A 316 9.20 -10.80 8.41
C GLU A 316 9.62 -9.68 7.46
N VAL A 317 10.72 -8.99 7.74
CA VAL A 317 11.24 -7.94 6.87
C VAL A 317 11.62 -8.54 5.52
N GLY A 318 11.01 -8.04 4.47
CA GLY A 318 11.16 -8.54 3.11
C GLY A 318 10.13 -9.60 2.69
N ASP A 319 9.22 -10.02 3.57
CA ASP A 319 8.08 -10.86 3.19
C ASP A 319 7.11 -10.10 2.26
N VAL A 320 6.27 -10.84 1.53
CA VAL A 320 5.41 -10.28 0.47
C VAL A 320 4.58 -9.08 0.94
N LEU A 321 3.88 -9.20 2.07
CA LEU A 321 3.02 -8.11 2.56
C LEU A 321 3.82 -6.96 3.18
N TYR A 322 4.94 -7.26 3.84
CA TYR A 322 5.85 -6.24 4.33
C TYR A 322 6.39 -5.40 3.16
N MET A 323 6.82 -6.04 2.07
CA MET A 323 7.27 -5.35 0.86
C MET A 323 6.19 -4.49 0.22
N ARG A 324 4.94 -4.93 0.23
CA ARG A 324 3.80 -4.10 -0.24
C ARG A 324 3.60 -2.85 0.62
N GLY A 325 3.77 -2.98 1.92
CA GLY A 325 3.79 -1.83 2.83
C GLY A 325 4.88 -0.83 2.47
N LEU A 326 6.12 -1.32 2.30
CA LEU A 326 7.24 -0.48 1.84
C LEU A 326 6.92 0.24 0.53
N ILE A 327 6.40 -0.48 -0.47
CA ILE A 327 6.06 0.07 -1.79
C ILE A 327 4.95 1.12 -1.66
N SER A 328 3.90 0.86 -0.90
CA SER A 328 2.82 1.82 -0.70
C SER A 328 3.28 3.11 -0.04
N ALA A 329 4.18 3.02 0.93
CA ALA A 329 4.80 4.20 1.55
C ALA A 329 5.74 4.93 0.58
N MET A 330 6.51 4.19 -0.23
CA MET A 330 7.36 4.74 -1.27
C MET A 330 6.56 5.56 -2.29
N LEU A 331 5.42 5.04 -2.77
CA LEU A 331 4.56 5.76 -3.71
C LEU A 331 4.08 7.10 -3.12
N ALA A 332 3.66 7.12 -1.87
CA ALA A 332 3.25 8.35 -1.20
C ALA A 332 4.39 9.36 -1.06
N THR A 333 5.56 8.90 -0.65
CA THR A 333 6.74 9.77 -0.47
C THR A 333 7.29 10.29 -1.80
N GLU A 334 7.22 9.50 -2.87
CA GLU A 334 7.61 9.94 -4.22
C GLU A 334 6.63 10.98 -4.78
N GLY A 335 5.32 10.80 -4.59
CA GLY A 335 4.32 11.83 -4.91
C GLY A 335 4.64 13.17 -4.23
N MET A 336 4.98 13.13 -2.93
CA MET A 336 5.44 14.32 -2.20
C MET A 336 6.73 14.92 -2.78
N ARG A 337 7.72 14.08 -3.09
CA ARG A 337 9.00 14.54 -3.66
C ARG A 337 8.79 15.25 -5.00
N VAL A 338 7.94 14.71 -5.87
CA VAL A 338 7.58 15.30 -7.17
C VAL A 338 6.84 16.63 -6.97
N ALA A 339 5.88 16.68 -6.04
CA ALA A 339 5.19 17.91 -5.68
C ALA A 339 6.16 19.00 -5.19
N GLN A 340 7.09 18.66 -4.29
CA GLN A 340 8.09 19.57 -3.78
C GLN A 340 9.04 20.08 -4.88
N ALA A 341 9.33 19.29 -5.92
CA ALA A 341 10.15 19.75 -7.04
C ALA A 341 9.50 20.92 -7.77
N LYS A 342 8.17 20.96 -7.84
CA LYS A 342 7.40 22.05 -8.46
C LYS A 342 7.11 23.21 -7.49
N TYR A 343 6.63 22.90 -6.28
CA TYR A 343 6.05 23.90 -5.37
C TYR A 343 7.05 24.41 -4.32
N GLY A 344 8.22 23.82 -4.25
CA GLY A 344 9.34 24.25 -3.40
C GLY A 344 9.94 23.11 -2.57
N LYS A 345 11.20 22.80 -2.80
CA LYS A 345 11.97 21.84 -1.99
C LYS A 345 12.02 22.30 -0.53
N GLY A 346 11.89 21.35 0.40
CA GLY A 346 11.93 21.63 1.83
C GLY A 346 10.65 22.22 2.41
N LYS A 347 9.58 22.32 1.63
CA LYS A 347 8.27 22.78 2.11
C LYS A 347 7.31 21.62 2.34
N VAL A 348 6.44 21.75 3.33
CA VAL A 348 5.24 20.94 3.43
C VAL A 348 4.32 21.25 2.25
N ILE A 349 3.59 20.24 1.78
CA ILE A 349 2.68 20.36 0.63
C ILE A 349 1.23 20.21 1.07
N THR A 350 0.31 20.73 0.28
CA THR A 350 -1.13 20.53 0.44
C THR A 350 -1.61 19.24 -0.26
N GLY A 351 -2.84 18.81 0.00
CA GLY A 351 -3.43 17.68 -0.71
C GLY A 351 -3.57 17.93 -2.22
N GLU A 352 -3.89 19.15 -2.66
CA GLU A 352 -3.91 19.52 -4.08
C GLU A 352 -2.53 19.40 -4.73
N GLN A 353 -1.48 19.84 -4.03
CA GLN A 353 -0.10 19.71 -4.48
C GLN A 353 0.34 18.24 -4.50
N MET A 354 -0.08 17.44 -3.50
CA MET A 354 0.15 16.00 -3.47
C MET A 354 -0.53 15.31 -4.65
N ARG A 355 -1.78 15.66 -4.95
CA ARG A 355 -2.49 15.16 -6.12
C ARG A 355 -1.68 15.44 -7.39
N TRP A 356 -1.23 16.68 -7.59
CA TRP A 356 -0.38 17.01 -8.74
C TRP A 356 0.89 16.16 -8.76
N GLY A 357 1.53 15.94 -7.61
CA GLY A 357 2.72 15.09 -7.50
C GLY A 357 2.47 13.66 -7.93
N LEU A 358 1.34 13.09 -7.55
CA LEU A 358 0.93 11.72 -7.94
C LEU A 358 0.61 11.63 -9.45
N GLU A 359 -0.07 12.64 -10.02
CA GLU A 359 -0.37 12.71 -11.45
C GLU A 359 0.89 12.85 -12.34
N ASN A 360 1.96 13.42 -11.81
CA ASN A 360 3.21 13.68 -12.52
C ASN A 360 4.38 12.79 -12.06
N MET A 361 4.08 11.76 -11.27
CA MET A 361 5.10 10.83 -10.80
C MET A 361 5.53 9.90 -11.95
N ASN A 362 6.84 9.86 -12.20
CA ASN A 362 7.45 8.97 -13.18
C ASN A 362 8.53 8.12 -12.48
N LEU A 363 8.18 6.89 -12.17
CA LEU A 363 9.09 5.92 -11.56
C LEU A 363 9.81 5.14 -12.66
N THR A 364 11.05 5.50 -12.92
CA THR A 364 11.92 4.75 -13.83
C THR A 364 12.68 3.66 -13.10
N ASP A 365 13.24 2.68 -13.84
CA ASP A 365 14.11 1.65 -13.23
C ASP A 365 15.33 2.25 -12.53
N ILE A 366 15.86 3.39 -13.02
CA ILE A 366 16.95 4.13 -12.37
C ILE A 366 16.44 4.73 -11.05
N GLY A 367 15.25 5.35 -11.07
CA GLY A 367 14.61 5.89 -9.88
C GLY A 367 14.36 4.81 -8.83
N LEU A 368 13.78 3.68 -9.22
CA LEU A 368 13.56 2.55 -8.30
C LEU A 368 14.87 2.00 -7.71
N ARG A 369 15.93 1.89 -8.51
CA ARG A 369 17.26 1.49 -7.97
C ARG A 369 17.78 2.51 -6.96
N SER A 370 17.63 3.81 -7.21
CA SER A 370 18.09 4.85 -6.28
C SER A 370 17.34 4.85 -4.93
N LEU A 371 16.09 4.38 -4.94
CA LEU A 371 15.26 4.20 -3.74
C LEU A 371 15.50 2.87 -3.03
N GLY A 372 16.28 1.96 -3.64
CA GLY A 372 16.56 0.63 -3.12
C GLY A 372 15.60 -0.47 -3.57
N PHE A 373 14.70 -0.17 -4.54
CA PHE A 373 13.70 -1.10 -5.08
C PHE A 373 14.12 -1.73 -6.42
N GLY A 374 15.37 -1.60 -6.82
CA GLY A 374 15.87 -2.23 -8.04
C GLY A 374 15.70 -3.75 -8.01
N GLY A 375 15.06 -4.31 -9.06
CA GLY A 375 14.71 -5.72 -9.14
C GLY A 375 13.42 -6.13 -8.42
N VAL A 376 12.94 -5.34 -7.47
CA VAL A 376 11.67 -5.59 -6.74
C VAL A 376 10.47 -5.28 -7.63
N MET A 377 10.57 -4.19 -8.37
CA MET A 377 9.55 -3.71 -9.30
C MET A 377 10.21 -3.37 -10.64
N ARG A 378 9.42 -3.49 -11.69
CA ARG A 378 9.74 -2.93 -13.00
C ARG A 378 8.66 -1.94 -13.37
N THR A 379 9.06 -0.81 -13.92
CA THR A 379 8.13 0.13 -14.54
C THR A 379 8.36 0.08 -16.06
N THR A 380 7.29 0.03 -16.82
CA THR A 380 7.31 0.52 -18.19
C THR A 380 7.32 2.06 -18.09
N SER A 381 8.03 2.72 -18.96
CA SER A 381 8.31 4.18 -18.93
C SER A 381 7.08 5.08 -19.12
N THR A 382 5.91 4.64 -18.68
CA THR A 382 4.64 5.33 -18.90
C THR A 382 4.22 6.08 -17.63
N ASN A 383 3.85 7.34 -17.79
CA ASN A 383 3.20 8.15 -16.76
C ASN A 383 1.87 7.51 -16.34
N CYS A 384 1.40 7.78 -15.12
CA CYS A 384 0.04 7.37 -14.72
C CYS A 384 -1.06 7.85 -15.68
N SER A 385 -0.83 8.91 -16.44
CA SER A 385 -1.71 9.38 -17.51
C SER A 385 -1.78 8.43 -18.72
N ASP A 386 -0.75 7.64 -18.98
CA ASP A 386 -0.67 6.77 -20.17
C ASP A 386 -1.38 5.42 -19.97
N HIS A 387 -1.66 5.04 -18.72
CA HIS A 387 -2.48 3.86 -18.42
C HIS A 387 -3.99 4.09 -18.60
N MET A 388 -4.37 5.30 -18.98
CA MET A 388 -5.78 5.70 -19.16
C MET A 388 -6.24 5.58 -20.61
N GLY A 389 -5.39 5.17 -21.53
CA GLY A 389 -5.65 5.08 -22.95
C GLY A 389 -5.50 3.69 -23.58
N ALA A 390 -5.42 2.60 -22.78
CA ALA A 390 -5.32 1.24 -23.31
C ALA A 390 -6.47 0.36 -22.89
#